data_98626718adde93dd66355f0f7c05842d
#
_entry.id   98626718adde93dd66355f0f7c05842d
#
_cell.length_a   1.000
_cell.length_b   1.000
_cell.length_c   1.000
_cell.angle_alpha   90.00
_cell.angle_beta   90.00
_cell.angle_gamma   90.00
#
_symmetry.space_group_name_H-M   'P 1'
#
loop_
_entity.id
_entity.type
_entity.pdbx_description
1 polymer ?
#
loop_
_entity_poly.entity_id
_entity_poly.type
_entity_poly.pdbx_seq_one_letter_code
_entity_poly.pdbx_strand_id
1 'polypeptide(L)' 'MAAGGHLLFVGKPQGYELLERDGEPPAMGETVELDEDGTFFVSRVGPSPRPQDSRPCAYLQSVT' A
#
# COMPACT_ATOMS: atom_id res chain seq x y z
N MET A 1 -19.07 5.15 10.84
CA MET A 1 -18.49 5.26 10.47
C MET A 1 -17.57 4.65 10.04
N ALA A 2 -17.11 4.33 9.54
CA ALA A 2 -16.37 3.64 9.11
C ALA A 2 -15.36 3.75 8.77
N ALA A 3 -14.61 3.47 9.20
CA ALA A 3 -13.57 3.61 8.94
C ALA A 3 -12.94 2.93 8.10
N GLY A 4 -12.88 2.58 7.37
CA GLY A 4 -12.13 1.87 6.51
C GLY A 4 -10.94 2.53 6.15
N GLY A 5 -10.15 2.16 5.47
CA GLY A 5 -8.91 2.79 5.12
C GLY A 5 -7.75 1.85 5.25
N HIS A 6 -6.72 2.13 4.49
CA HIS A 6 -5.54 1.28 4.48
C HIS A 6 -4.35 2.11 4.07
N LEU A 7 -3.17 1.53 4.24
CA LEU A 7 -1.94 2.16 3.83
C LEU A 7 -1.34 1.41 2.66
N LEU A 8 -0.61 2.14 1.83
CA LEU A 8 0.17 1.55 0.76
C LEU A 8 1.64 1.85 1.03
N PHE A 9 2.44 0.81 1.15
CA PHE A 9 3.87 0.95 1.38
C PHE A 9 4.55 0.75 0.05
N VAL A 10 5.12 1.82 -0.49
CA VAL A 10 5.65 1.83 -1.84
C VAL A 10 7.15 1.89 -1.79
N GLY A 11 7.83 0.89 -2.32
CA GLY A 11 9.28 0.93 -2.42
C GLY A 11 9.70 1.63 -3.68
N LYS A 12 10.56 2.61 -3.55
CA LYS A 12 11.08 3.38 -4.67
C LYS A 12 12.59 3.38 -4.62
N PRO A 13 13.25 3.70 -5.74
CA PRO A 13 14.69 3.73 -5.72
C PRO A 13 15.30 4.67 -4.70
N GLN A 14 14.60 5.77 -4.40
CA GLN A 14 15.10 6.73 -3.44
C GLN A 14 14.70 6.41 -2.01
N GLY A 15 13.90 5.39 -1.78
CA GLY A 15 13.42 5.07 -0.44
C GLY A 15 11.99 4.61 -0.49
N TYR A 16 11.32 4.71 0.64
CA TYR A 16 9.95 4.23 0.78
C TYR A 16 9.00 5.38 0.96
N GLU A 17 7.77 5.17 0.54
CA GLU A 17 6.72 6.14 0.75
C GLU A 17 5.49 5.43 1.27
N LEU A 18 4.81 6.05 2.22
CA LEU A 18 3.62 5.50 2.82
C LEU A 18 2.44 6.37 2.44
N LEU A 19 1.48 5.79 1.76
CA LEU A 19 0.31 6.51 1.29
C LEU A 19 -0.91 6.03 2.04
N GLU A 20 -1.88 6.92 2.23
CA GLU A 20 -3.14 6.58 2.88
C GLU A 20 -4.24 6.58 1.85
N ARG A 21 -5.07 5.55 1.89
CA ARG A 21 -6.19 5.41 0.98
C ARG A 21 -7.44 5.00 1.73
N ASP A 22 -8.59 5.33 1.16
CA ASP A 22 -9.86 4.92 1.75
C ASP A 22 -10.25 3.55 1.23
N GLY A 23 -11.12 2.90 1.99
CA GLY A 23 -11.68 1.64 1.56
C GLY A 23 -10.82 0.46 1.94
N GLU A 24 -11.13 -0.68 1.37
CA GLU A 24 -10.44 -1.92 1.68
C GLU A 24 -9.12 -1.99 0.94
N PRO A 25 -8.11 -2.61 1.55
CA PRO A 25 -6.83 -2.75 0.86
C PRO A 25 -6.94 -3.71 -0.32
N PRO A 26 -6.09 -3.53 -1.32
CA PRO A 26 -6.07 -4.48 -2.43
C PRO A 26 -5.58 -5.84 -1.94
N ALA A 27 -5.98 -6.87 -2.65
CA ALA A 27 -5.59 -8.22 -2.31
C ALA A 27 -4.17 -8.51 -2.81
N MET A 28 -3.55 -9.49 -2.17
CA MET A 28 -2.23 -9.91 -2.60
C MET A 28 -2.27 -10.36 -4.05
N GLY A 29 -1.33 -9.89 -4.85
CA GLY A 29 -1.28 -10.21 -6.26
C GLY A 29 -1.98 -9.22 -7.17
N GLU A 30 -2.79 -8.33 -6.60
CA GLU A 30 -3.46 -7.32 -7.42
C GLU A 30 -2.49 -6.24 -7.85
N THR A 31 -2.80 -5.58 -8.95
CA THR A 31 -1.99 -4.46 -9.41
C THR A 31 -2.65 -3.15 -8.99
N VAL A 32 -1.80 -2.18 -8.73
CA VAL A 32 -2.23 -0.85 -8.31
C VAL A 32 -1.49 0.16 -9.17
N GLU A 33 -2.22 1.09 -9.75
CA GLU A 33 -1.59 2.16 -10.52
C GLU A 33 -1.46 3.40 -9.66
N LEU A 34 -0.26 3.92 -9.59
CA LEU A 34 0.03 5.17 -8.92
C LEU A 34 0.42 6.18 -9.98
N ASP A 35 -0.30 7.28 -10.01
CA ASP A 35 -0.27 8.18 -11.15
C ASP A 35 1.11 8.45 -11.69
N GLU A 36 2.00 8.90 -10.87
CA GLU A 36 3.31 9.33 -11.35
C GLU A 36 4.35 8.24 -11.23
N ASP A 37 4.06 7.23 -10.47
CA ASP A 37 5.06 6.21 -10.17
C ASP A 37 4.88 4.94 -10.98
N GLY A 38 3.80 4.83 -11.71
CA GLY A 38 3.57 3.68 -12.57
C GLY A 38 2.77 2.59 -11.89
N THR A 39 2.97 1.38 -12.35
CA THR A 39 2.17 0.25 -11.91
C THR A 39 2.95 -0.59 -10.92
N PHE A 40 2.27 -0.96 -9.86
CA PHE A 40 2.85 -1.80 -8.81
C PHE A 40 1.96 -3.00 -8.58
N PHE A 41 2.48 -4.02 -7.94
CA PHE A 41 1.65 -5.13 -7.52
C PHE A 41 1.80 -5.32 -6.02
N VAL A 42 0.76 -5.90 -5.43
CA VAL A 42 0.73 -6.13 -3.99
C VAL A 42 1.48 -7.43 -3.70
N SER A 43 2.63 -7.31 -3.08
CA SER A 43 3.40 -8.49 -2.74
C SER A 43 2.94 -9.09 -1.41
N ARG A 44 2.32 -8.26 -0.55
CA ARG A 44 1.91 -8.73 0.76
C ARG A 44 0.94 -7.73 1.36
N VAL A 45 0.04 -8.21 2.18
CA VAL A 45 -0.83 -7.36 2.98
C VAL A 45 -0.62 -7.75 4.43
N GLY A 46 -0.36 -6.79 5.28
CA GLY A 46 -0.09 -7.07 6.67
C GLY A 46 -0.36 -5.86 7.54
N PRO A 47 0.16 -5.88 8.75
CA PRO A 47 -0.06 -4.76 9.66
C PRO A 47 0.71 -3.52 9.21
N SER A 48 0.22 -2.36 9.68
CA SER A 48 0.88 -1.11 9.40
C SER A 48 2.28 -1.11 10.00
N PRO A 49 3.26 -0.50 9.31
CA PRO A 49 4.57 -0.33 9.91
C PRO A 49 4.59 0.74 11.00
N ARG A 50 3.53 1.53 11.13
CA ARG A 50 3.45 2.54 12.17
C ARG A 50 2.99 1.90 13.47
N PRO A 51 3.66 2.14 14.59
CA PRO A 51 3.37 1.42 15.83
C PRO A 51 1.94 1.61 16.34
N GLN A 52 1.36 2.77 16.10
CA GLN A 52 0.05 3.07 16.68
C GLN A 52 -1.05 3.07 15.65
N ASP A 53 -0.80 2.53 14.48
CA ASP A 53 -1.76 2.53 13.41
C ASP A 53 -2.21 1.10 13.19
N SER A 54 -3.50 0.84 13.39
CA SER A 54 -4.03 -0.51 13.26
C SER A 54 -4.58 -0.81 11.88
N ARG A 55 -4.46 0.12 10.95
CA ARG A 55 -4.98 -0.12 9.61
C ARG A 55 -4.12 -1.14 8.87
N PRO A 56 -4.71 -1.91 7.97
CA PRO A 56 -3.91 -2.82 7.16
C PRO A 56 -3.02 -2.05 6.19
N CYS A 57 -1.95 -2.68 5.80
CA CYS A 57 -0.99 -2.06 4.89
C CYS A 57 -0.70 -3.03 3.75
N ALA A 58 -0.84 -2.55 2.54
CA ALA A 58 -0.48 -3.31 1.36
C ALA A 58 0.93 -2.91 0.95
N TYR A 59 1.80 -3.91 0.86
CA TYR A 59 3.19 -3.68 0.49
C TYR A 59 3.35 -3.87 -1.00
N LEU A 60 3.73 -2.82 -1.68
CA LEU A 60 3.74 -2.77 -3.13
C LEU A 60 5.15 -2.88 -3.66
N GLN A 61 5.28 -3.54 -4.81
CA GLN A 61 6.53 -3.64 -5.53
C GLN A 61 6.32 -3.21 -6.97
N SER A 62 7.34 -2.63 -7.57
CA SER A 62 7.26 -2.22 -8.95
C SER A 62 7.12 -3.43 -9.85
N VAL A 63 6.29 -3.29 -10.88
CA VAL A 63 6.06 -4.36 -11.83
C VAL A 63 7.30 -4.60 -12.70
N THR A 64 8.07 -3.56 -12.97
CA THR A 64 9.24 -3.74 -13.83
C THR A 64 10.51 -4.10 -13.06
#